data_17046d9fac5c7b20a33b70bee8b5c71c
#
_entry.id   17046d9fac5c7b20a33b70bee8b5c71c
#
_cell.length_a   1.000
_cell.length_b   1.000
_cell.length_c   1.000
_cell.angle_alpha   90.00
_cell.angle_beta   90.00
_cell.angle_gamma   90.00
#
_symmetry.space_group_name_H-M   'P 1'
#
loop_
_entity.id
_entity.type
_entity.pdbx_description
1 polymer ?
#
loop_
_entity_poly.entity_id
_entity_poly.type
_entity_poly.pdbx_seq_one_letter_code
_entity_poly.pdbx_strand_id
1 'polypeptide(L)'
;MNTFSFTQSEQTRTELLHFIQNSLNAELWKTNTQAVNALKQSIADHALFQHPMLQKLHQCQLSLEQLKFIHLNYFTAIVKNFTDALSMAIYQACGLEKCPNIDAGKRIAAKIYARYLLSLNLMDELGFNTRQLEKSSAAKSHLVYFLTLLQQLNLDPANHQHTEPEAFALAQFIQKHINSYADLLLILACTELQVIKFSEALRNNMSVYDRLFTEGYYACHGIAEQGSAELANDDNHEDDIWALLTQCYSQENELHFTQL
;
A
#
# COMPACT_ATOMS: atom_id res chain seq x y z
N MET A 1 -0.50 35.99 -11.88
CA MET A 1 -0.05 34.61 -12.17
C MET A 1 0.96 34.24 -11.11
N ASN A 2 0.61 33.39 -10.17
CA ASN A 2 1.62 32.84 -9.26
C ASN A 2 2.49 31.89 -10.09
N THR A 3 3.66 32.36 -10.52
CA THR A 3 4.64 31.48 -11.14
C THR A 3 5.13 30.51 -10.08
N PHE A 4 4.80 29.24 -10.27
CA PHE A 4 5.30 28.17 -9.44
C PHE A 4 6.82 28.11 -9.58
N SER A 5 7.54 28.35 -8.49
CA SER A 5 9.00 28.32 -8.50
C SER A 5 9.49 26.93 -8.13
N PHE A 6 10.11 26.21 -9.06
CA PHE A 6 10.79 24.94 -8.81
C PHE A 6 12.16 25.11 -8.12
N THR A 7 12.56 26.35 -7.80
CA THR A 7 13.89 26.64 -7.24
C THR A 7 13.96 26.58 -5.72
N GLN A 8 12.84 26.36 -5.02
CA GLN A 8 12.85 26.06 -3.59
C GLN A 8 13.06 24.55 -3.42
N SER A 9 14.30 24.16 -3.25
CA SER A 9 14.80 22.80 -3.40
C SER A 9 14.60 21.87 -2.19
N GLU A 10 13.93 22.29 -1.15
CA GLU A 10 13.68 21.48 0.05
C GLU A 10 12.19 21.34 0.30
N GLN A 11 11.48 20.79 -0.69
CA GLN A 11 10.07 20.46 -0.47
C GLN A 11 10.00 19.19 0.38
N THR A 12 9.63 19.37 1.64
CA THR A 12 9.32 18.26 2.55
C THR A 12 8.05 17.55 2.09
N ARG A 13 7.84 16.31 2.55
CA ARG A 13 6.59 15.55 2.31
C ARG A 13 5.35 16.41 2.64
N THR A 14 5.36 17.16 3.74
CA THR A 14 4.25 18.04 4.14
C THR A 14 3.97 19.12 3.09
N GLU A 15 4.99 19.74 2.50
CA GLU A 15 4.83 20.75 1.45
C GLU A 15 4.29 20.14 0.16
N LEU A 16 4.67 18.90 -0.18
CA LEU A 16 4.12 18.19 -1.32
C LEU A 16 2.63 17.87 -1.12
N LEU A 17 2.23 17.39 0.04
CA LEU A 17 0.82 17.16 0.38
C LEU A 17 0.01 18.45 0.35
N HIS A 18 0.56 19.54 0.85
CA HIS A 18 -0.07 20.87 0.76
C HIS A 18 -0.20 21.33 -0.71
N PHE A 19 0.79 21.07 -1.55
CA PHE A 19 0.66 21.33 -3.00
C PHE A 19 -0.44 20.49 -3.63
N ILE A 20 -0.51 19.19 -3.34
CA ILE A 20 -1.55 18.27 -3.85
C ILE A 20 -2.92 18.79 -3.48
N GLN A 21 -3.13 19.16 -2.23
CA GLN A 21 -4.36 19.78 -1.75
C GLN A 21 -4.72 21.04 -2.55
N ASN A 22 -3.78 21.96 -2.74
CA ASN A 22 -3.98 23.21 -3.43
C ASN A 22 -3.97 23.11 -4.96
N SER A 23 -3.76 21.93 -5.51
CA SER A 23 -3.84 21.68 -6.96
C SER A 23 -5.27 21.67 -7.49
N LEU A 24 -6.23 21.43 -6.61
CA LEU A 24 -7.67 21.57 -6.85
C LEU A 24 -8.20 22.90 -6.30
N ASN A 25 -9.41 23.30 -6.70
CA ASN A 25 -10.09 24.34 -5.97
C ASN A 25 -10.54 23.84 -4.58
N ALA A 26 -10.66 24.75 -3.61
CA ALA A 26 -10.91 24.41 -2.21
C ALA A 26 -12.23 23.65 -1.96
N GLU A 27 -13.30 24.00 -2.70
CA GLU A 27 -14.59 23.32 -2.54
C GLU A 27 -14.55 21.89 -3.10
N LEU A 28 -13.90 21.68 -4.24
CA LEU A 28 -13.73 20.35 -4.80
C LEU A 28 -12.85 19.48 -3.90
N TRP A 29 -11.73 20.03 -3.37
CA TRP A 29 -10.93 19.31 -2.41
C TRP A 29 -11.73 18.87 -1.20
N LYS A 30 -12.53 19.76 -0.62
CA LYS A 30 -13.38 19.47 0.51
C LYS A 30 -14.39 18.36 0.21
N THR A 31 -15.05 18.45 -0.96
CA THR A 31 -16.03 17.43 -1.40
C THR A 31 -15.36 16.07 -1.58
N ASN A 32 -14.22 16.04 -2.27
CA ASN A 32 -13.45 14.80 -2.47
C ASN A 32 -12.97 14.22 -1.15
N THR A 33 -12.49 15.06 -0.22
CA THR A 33 -12.06 14.62 1.12
C THR A 33 -13.21 13.97 1.88
N GLN A 34 -14.42 14.52 1.81
CA GLN A 34 -15.60 13.92 2.46
C GLN A 34 -15.93 12.55 1.88
N ALA A 35 -15.91 12.42 0.56
CA ALA A 35 -16.19 11.16 -0.13
C ALA A 35 -15.11 10.11 0.16
N VAL A 36 -13.85 10.47 0.08
CA VAL A 36 -12.72 9.56 0.36
C VAL A 36 -12.68 9.14 1.83
N ASN A 37 -13.01 10.05 2.76
CA ASN A 37 -13.12 9.69 4.18
C ASN A 37 -14.28 8.71 4.44
N ALA A 38 -15.41 8.89 3.77
CA ALA A 38 -16.52 7.93 3.85
C ALA A 38 -16.13 6.56 3.28
N LEU A 39 -15.38 6.53 2.17
CA LEU A 39 -14.83 5.31 1.61
C LEU A 39 -13.82 4.64 2.56
N LYS A 40 -12.87 5.40 3.12
CA LYS A 40 -11.91 4.90 4.11
C LYS A 40 -12.62 4.29 5.33
N GLN A 41 -13.67 4.93 5.83
CA GLN A 41 -14.47 4.41 6.94
C GLN A 41 -15.21 3.12 6.53
N SER A 42 -15.81 3.08 5.34
CA SER A 42 -16.50 1.88 4.83
C SER A 42 -15.55 0.69 4.70
N ILE A 43 -14.31 0.92 4.27
CA ILE A 43 -13.28 -0.12 4.20
C ILE A 43 -12.88 -0.57 5.61
N ALA A 44 -12.66 0.37 6.54
CA ALA A 44 -12.29 0.04 7.92
C ALA A 44 -13.38 -0.77 8.64
N ASP A 45 -14.65 -0.52 8.30
CA ASP A 45 -15.80 -1.25 8.85
C ASP A 45 -16.10 -2.56 8.11
N HIS A 46 -15.36 -2.88 7.05
CA HIS A 46 -15.59 -4.08 6.26
C HIS A 46 -15.47 -5.36 7.09
N ALA A 47 -16.31 -6.35 6.81
CA ALA A 47 -16.39 -7.62 7.54
C ALA A 47 -15.06 -8.39 7.59
N LEU A 48 -14.14 -8.13 6.64
CA LEU A 48 -12.80 -8.69 6.64
C LEU A 48 -12.03 -8.37 7.93
N PHE A 49 -12.11 -7.11 8.41
CA PHE A 49 -11.39 -6.66 9.61
C PHE A 49 -12.02 -7.12 10.92
N GLN A 50 -13.22 -7.68 10.84
CA GLN A 50 -13.93 -8.30 11.96
C GLN A 50 -14.04 -9.83 11.80
N HIS A 51 -13.35 -10.40 10.80
CA HIS A 51 -13.45 -11.82 10.50
C HIS A 51 -12.94 -12.68 11.67
N PRO A 52 -13.64 -13.75 12.08
CA PRO A 52 -13.24 -14.60 13.21
C PRO A 52 -11.83 -15.18 13.09
N MET A 53 -11.29 -15.27 11.88
CA MET A 53 -9.91 -15.73 11.64
C MET A 53 -8.87 -14.80 12.27
N LEU A 54 -9.10 -13.47 12.24
CA LEU A 54 -8.20 -12.52 12.90
C LEU A 54 -8.14 -12.76 14.41
N GLN A 55 -9.30 -13.02 15.04
CA GLN A 55 -9.34 -13.36 16.45
C GLN A 55 -8.57 -14.64 16.76
N LYS A 56 -8.74 -15.69 15.92
CA LYS A 56 -7.98 -16.95 16.07
C LYS A 56 -6.48 -16.74 15.91
N LEU A 57 -6.05 -15.89 14.98
CA LEU A 57 -4.65 -15.52 14.80
C LEU A 57 -4.09 -14.80 16.04
N HIS A 58 -4.80 -13.79 16.56
CA HIS A 58 -4.40 -13.07 17.78
C HIS A 58 -4.34 -13.98 19.01
N GLN A 59 -5.20 -15.00 19.08
CA GLN A 59 -5.22 -16.00 20.14
C GLN A 59 -4.25 -17.17 19.90
N CYS A 60 -3.44 -17.13 18.84
CA CYS A 60 -2.47 -18.16 18.47
C CYS A 60 -3.10 -19.56 18.32
N GLN A 61 -4.31 -19.63 17.75
CA GLN A 61 -5.09 -20.88 17.66
C GLN A 61 -4.89 -21.62 16.32
N LEU A 62 -4.18 -21.05 15.37
CA LEU A 62 -3.93 -21.71 14.09
C LEU A 62 -2.71 -22.62 14.18
N SER A 63 -2.82 -23.82 13.59
CA SER A 63 -1.70 -24.74 13.43
C SER A 63 -0.69 -24.21 12.42
N LEU A 64 0.56 -24.69 12.47
CA LEU A 64 1.59 -24.33 11.52
C LEU A 64 1.17 -24.65 10.07
N GLU A 65 0.45 -25.74 9.83
CA GLU A 65 -0.02 -26.09 8.49
C GLU A 65 -1.09 -25.11 7.98
N GLN A 66 -1.97 -24.61 8.85
CA GLN A 66 -2.92 -23.56 8.48
C GLN A 66 -2.21 -22.23 8.19
N LEU A 67 -1.17 -21.90 8.95
CA LEU A 67 -0.35 -20.71 8.69
C LEU A 67 0.40 -20.83 7.37
N LYS A 68 0.99 -21.99 7.06
CA LYS A 68 1.62 -22.25 5.76
C LYS A 68 0.64 -22.04 4.60
N PHE A 69 -0.56 -22.57 4.73
CA PHE A 69 -1.63 -22.39 3.75
C PHE A 69 -1.96 -20.91 3.53
N ILE A 70 -2.13 -20.14 4.62
CA ILE A 70 -2.38 -18.69 4.55
C ILE A 70 -1.24 -17.97 3.81
N HIS A 71 0.01 -18.25 4.16
CA HIS A 71 1.16 -17.56 3.57
C HIS A 71 1.29 -17.82 2.07
N LEU A 72 1.06 -19.04 1.60
CA LEU A 72 1.13 -19.36 0.18
C LEU A 72 0.03 -18.63 -0.61
N ASN A 73 -1.19 -18.57 -0.05
CA ASN A 73 -2.31 -17.86 -0.66
C ASN A 73 -2.10 -16.35 -0.64
N TYR A 74 -1.61 -15.78 0.47
CA TYR A 74 -1.29 -14.37 0.60
C TYR A 74 -0.19 -13.93 -0.37
N PHE A 75 0.85 -14.75 -0.52
CA PHE A 75 1.89 -14.53 -1.52
C PHE A 75 1.30 -14.41 -2.92
N THR A 76 0.47 -15.37 -3.31
CA THR A 76 -0.13 -15.41 -4.65
C THR A 76 -1.09 -14.25 -4.89
N ALA A 77 -1.90 -13.92 -3.90
CA ALA A 77 -2.93 -12.90 -4.01
C ALA A 77 -2.35 -11.48 -4.05
N ILE A 78 -1.45 -11.15 -3.14
CA ILE A 78 -1.05 -9.78 -2.84
C ILE A 78 0.46 -9.57 -2.98
N VAL A 79 1.28 -10.29 -2.20
CA VAL A 79 2.68 -9.90 -1.99
C VAL A 79 3.47 -9.79 -3.29
N LYS A 80 3.36 -10.77 -4.18
CA LYS A 80 4.07 -10.76 -5.47
C LYS A 80 3.56 -9.71 -6.45
N ASN A 81 2.35 -9.17 -6.25
CA ASN A 81 1.71 -8.23 -7.17
C ASN A 81 1.80 -6.77 -6.70
N PHE A 82 2.16 -6.53 -5.43
CA PHE A 82 2.09 -5.21 -4.81
C PHE A 82 3.05 -4.21 -5.47
N THR A 83 4.32 -4.56 -5.62
CA THR A 83 5.32 -3.69 -6.26
C THR A 83 5.04 -3.43 -7.73
N ASP A 84 4.40 -4.39 -8.43
CA ASP A 84 3.95 -4.20 -9.83
C ASP A 84 2.82 -3.17 -9.87
N ALA A 85 1.82 -3.30 -8.99
CA ALA A 85 0.72 -2.34 -8.88
C ALA A 85 1.22 -0.93 -8.54
N LEU A 86 2.15 -0.81 -7.61
CA LEU A 86 2.77 0.45 -7.20
C LEU A 86 3.58 1.09 -8.35
N SER A 87 4.37 0.30 -9.07
CA SER A 87 5.13 0.75 -10.25
C SER A 87 4.20 1.24 -11.35
N MET A 88 3.08 0.56 -11.56
CA MET A 88 2.07 0.99 -12.53
C MET A 88 1.31 2.23 -12.08
N ALA A 89 1.02 2.40 -10.78
CA ALA A 89 0.45 3.64 -10.26
C ALA A 89 1.37 4.84 -10.53
N ILE A 90 2.68 4.68 -10.32
CA ILE A 90 3.70 5.69 -10.68
C ILE A 90 3.65 6.03 -12.17
N TYR A 91 3.54 5.02 -13.04
CA TYR A 91 3.41 5.26 -14.47
C TYR A 91 2.10 5.97 -14.82
N GLN A 92 0.96 5.47 -14.33
CA GLN A 92 -0.38 5.98 -14.62
C GLN A 92 -0.64 7.39 -14.07
N ALA A 93 0.15 7.87 -13.11
CA ALA A 93 0.13 9.28 -12.69
C ALA A 93 0.34 10.27 -13.86
N CYS A 94 0.79 9.81 -15.06
CA CYS A 94 0.81 10.61 -16.27
C CYS A 94 -0.57 11.17 -16.65
N GLY A 95 -1.65 10.51 -16.25
CA GLY A 95 -3.03 10.98 -16.47
C GLY A 95 -3.34 12.32 -15.79
N LEU A 96 -2.63 12.65 -14.70
CA LEU A 96 -2.82 13.93 -14.00
C LEU A 96 -2.52 15.16 -14.87
N GLU A 97 -1.69 15.03 -15.91
CA GLU A 97 -1.44 16.11 -16.88
C GLU A 97 -2.70 16.51 -17.66
N LYS A 98 -3.66 15.61 -17.78
CA LYS A 98 -4.91 15.82 -18.51
C LYS A 98 -6.12 15.97 -17.58
N CYS A 99 -5.92 15.87 -16.26
CA CYS A 99 -7.01 15.94 -15.30
C CYS A 99 -7.68 17.32 -15.33
N PRO A 100 -8.97 17.43 -15.67
CA PRO A 100 -9.65 18.71 -15.78
C PRO A 100 -9.82 19.41 -14.43
N ASN A 101 -9.85 18.65 -13.35
CA ASN A 101 -10.07 19.15 -11.99
C ASN A 101 -8.83 19.81 -11.40
N ILE A 102 -7.65 19.49 -11.91
CA ILE A 102 -6.38 20.11 -11.48
C ILE A 102 -6.18 21.41 -12.25
N ASP A 103 -5.82 22.47 -11.53
CA ASP A 103 -5.41 23.75 -12.14
C ASP A 103 -4.37 23.49 -13.24
N ALA A 104 -4.65 23.99 -14.44
CA ALA A 104 -3.86 23.73 -15.64
C ALA A 104 -2.36 24.06 -15.44
N GLY A 105 -2.05 25.11 -14.66
CA GLY A 105 -0.68 25.50 -14.34
C GLY A 105 0.03 24.56 -13.36
N LYS A 106 -0.71 23.67 -12.70
CA LYS A 106 -0.21 22.76 -11.68
C LYS A 106 -0.12 21.30 -12.12
N ARG A 107 -0.69 20.92 -13.26
CA ARG A 107 -0.85 19.51 -13.71
C ARG A 107 0.49 18.77 -13.82
N ILE A 108 1.50 19.39 -14.41
CA ILE A 108 2.83 18.76 -14.55
C ILE A 108 3.48 18.54 -13.17
N ALA A 109 3.38 19.55 -12.28
CA ALA A 109 3.91 19.43 -10.93
C ALA A 109 3.12 18.37 -10.11
N ALA A 110 1.81 18.31 -10.24
CA ALA A 110 0.97 17.29 -9.62
C ALA A 110 1.43 15.89 -10.00
N LYS A 111 1.67 15.61 -11.30
CA LYS A 111 2.24 14.34 -11.75
C LYS A 111 3.59 14.04 -11.10
N ILE A 112 4.51 15.05 -11.09
CA ILE A 112 5.85 14.85 -10.53
C ILE A 112 5.78 14.52 -9.05
N TYR A 113 4.96 15.23 -8.29
CA TYR A 113 4.84 15.03 -6.83
C TYR A 113 4.11 13.75 -6.48
N ALA A 114 3.08 13.37 -7.24
CA ALA A 114 2.44 12.07 -7.08
C ALA A 114 3.44 10.93 -7.30
N ARG A 115 4.24 11.00 -8.37
CA ARG A 115 5.30 10.03 -8.63
C ARG A 115 6.35 9.99 -7.53
N TYR A 116 6.73 11.15 -6.99
CA TYR A 116 7.70 11.23 -5.91
C TYR A 116 7.20 10.48 -4.66
N LEU A 117 5.98 10.77 -4.21
CA LEU A 117 5.39 10.11 -3.03
C LEU A 117 5.26 8.59 -3.23
N LEU A 118 4.71 8.15 -4.36
CA LEU A 118 4.61 6.72 -4.68
C LEU A 118 5.98 6.06 -4.83
N SER A 119 7.00 6.80 -5.28
CA SER A 119 8.37 6.28 -5.39
C SER A 119 9.04 6.13 -4.02
N LEU A 120 8.68 6.92 -3.02
CA LEU A 120 9.17 6.70 -1.65
C LEU A 120 8.68 5.36 -1.11
N ASN A 121 7.40 5.03 -1.30
CA ASN A 121 6.85 3.73 -0.98
C ASN A 121 7.56 2.61 -1.77
N LEU A 122 7.71 2.76 -3.09
CA LEU A 122 8.39 1.76 -3.91
C LEU A 122 9.85 1.55 -3.48
N MET A 123 10.56 2.60 -3.10
CA MET A 123 11.93 2.47 -2.60
C MET A 123 12.00 1.66 -1.32
N ASP A 124 11.08 1.86 -0.40
CA ASP A 124 10.98 1.07 0.84
C ASP A 124 10.70 -0.39 0.52
N GLU A 125 9.69 -0.67 -0.30
CA GLU A 125 9.35 -2.02 -0.78
C GLU A 125 10.54 -2.75 -1.44
N LEU A 126 11.41 -2.02 -2.12
CA LEU A 126 12.60 -2.57 -2.77
C LEU A 126 13.83 -2.66 -1.85
N GLY A 127 13.70 -2.28 -0.57
CA GLY A 127 14.75 -2.39 0.44
C GLY A 127 15.78 -1.26 0.42
N PHE A 128 15.39 -0.10 -0.11
CA PHE A 128 16.20 1.11 -0.02
C PHE A 128 16.06 1.74 1.37
N ASN A 129 17.16 2.17 1.94
CA ASN A 129 17.16 3.04 3.09
C ASN A 129 17.30 4.49 2.63
N THR A 130 16.21 5.24 2.63
CA THR A 130 16.16 6.61 2.10
C THR A 130 16.98 7.60 2.92
N ARG A 131 17.31 7.27 4.18
CA ARG A 131 18.15 8.09 5.05
C ARG A 131 19.64 7.78 4.92
N GLN A 132 19.97 6.53 4.56
CA GLN A 132 21.35 6.02 4.49
C GLN A 132 21.43 5.04 3.30
N LEU A 133 21.56 5.56 2.09
CA LEU A 133 21.54 4.78 0.85
C LEU A 133 22.57 3.65 0.84
N GLU A 134 23.71 3.82 1.52
CA GLU A 134 24.74 2.79 1.68
C GLU A 134 24.26 1.57 2.49
N LYS A 135 23.16 1.68 3.21
CA LYS A 135 22.52 0.56 3.94
C LYS A 135 21.43 -0.13 3.13
N SER A 136 21.16 0.35 1.92
CA SER A 136 20.18 -0.25 1.02
C SER A 136 20.65 -1.62 0.53
N SER A 137 19.72 -2.54 0.37
CA SER A 137 20.01 -3.88 -0.14
C SER A 137 18.76 -4.52 -0.73
N ALA A 138 18.85 -5.07 -1.93
CA ALA A 138 17.76 -5.85 -2.53
C ALA A 138 17.35 -7.05 -1.66
N ALA A 139 18.25 -7.56 -0.82
CA ALA A 139 17.93 -8.61 0.16
C ALA A 139 16.98 -8.13 1.27
N LYS A 140 16.81 -6.82 1.42
CA LYS A 140 15.88 -6.19 2.37
C LYS A 140 14.54 -5.81 1.73
N SER A 141 14.34 -6.10 0.44
CA SER A 141 13.03 -5.86 -0.17
C SER A 141 11.97 -6.75 0.49
N HIS A 142 10.77 -6.19 0.66
CA HIS A 142 9.68 -6.89 1.35
C HIS A 142 9.33 -8.22 0.66
N LEU A 143 9.39 -8.25 -0.66
CA LEU A 143 9.20 -9.50 -1.43
C LEU A 143 10.28 -10.55 -1.11
N VAL A 144 11.56 -10.17 -0.98
CA VAL A 144 12.65 -11.11 -0.63
C VAL A 144 12.50 -11.58 0.81
N TYR A 145 12.11 -10.72 1.72
CA TYR A 145 11.81 -11.12 3.09
C TYR A 145 10.65 -12.15 3.13
N PHE A 146 9.61 -11.94 2.34
CA PHE A 146 8.51 -12.90 2.26
C PHE A 146 8.94 -14.23 1.63
N LEU A 147 9.73 -14.21 0.57
CA LEU A 147 10.30 -15.43 -0.03
C LEU A 147 11.18 -16.19 0.97
N THR A 148 11.96 -15.47 1.78
CA THR A 148 12.75 -16.07 2.87
C THR A 148 11.86 -16.74 3.90
N LEU A 149 10.76 -16.10 4.29
CA LEU A 149 9.77 -16.68 5.19
C LEU A 149 9.13 -17.95 4.59
N LEU A 150 8.75 -17.94 3.30
CA LEU A 150 8.24 -19.13 2.63
C LEU A 150 9.27 -20.28 2.65
N GLN A 151 10.55 -19.97 2.41
CA GLN A 151 11.63 -20.96 2.50
C GLN A 151 11.78 -21.53 3.93
N GLN A 152 11.72 -20.69 4.95
CA GLN A 152 11.76 -21.14 6.35
C GLN A 152 10.57 -22.05 6.69
N LEU A 153 9.41 -21.79 6.08
CA LEU A 153 8.21 -22.62 6.22
C LEU A 153 8.24 -23.91 5.36
N ASN A 154 9.31 -24.13 4.58
CA ASN A 154 9.42 -25.21 3.59
C ASN A 154 8.30 -25.16 2.55
N LEU A 155 7.97 -23.96 2.08
CA LEU A 155 7.00 -23.70 1.01
C LEU A 155 7.72 -23.33 -0.27
N ASP A 156 7.29 -23.92 -1.38
CA ASP A 156 7.72 -23.55 -2.73
C ASP A 156 6.70 -22.56 -3.32
N PRO A 157 7.08 -21.29 -3.56
CA PRO A 157 6.17 -20.31 -4.16
C PRO A 157 5.73 -20.64 -5.59
N ALA A 158 6.41 -21.56 -6.27
CA ALA A 158 6.02 -22.07 -7.60
C ALA A 158 5.02 -23.23 -7.52
N ASN A 159 4.81 -23.80 -6.33
CA ASN A 159 3.86 -24.91 -6.16
C ASN A 159 2.47 -24.38 -5.81
N HIS A 160 1.56 -24.45 -6.77
CA HIS A 160 0.18 -23.96 -6.64
C HIS A 160 -0.83 -25.02 -6.20
N GLN A 161 -0.41 -26.21 -5.76
CA GLN A 161 -1.34 -27.29 -5.37
C GLN A 161 -2.25 -26.92 -4.19
N HIS A 162 -1.83 -25.98 -3.35
CA HIS A 162 -2.57 -25.52 -2.18
C HIS A 162 -2.95 -24.03 -2.28
N THR A 163 -2.98 -23.49 -3.50
CA THR A 163 -3.40 -22.11 -3.73
C THR A 163 -4.87 -22.11 -4.14
N GLU A 164 -5.68 -21.39 -3.38
CA GLU A 164 -7.12 -21.29 -3.61
C GLU A 164 -7.44 -20.44 -4.85
N PRO A 165 -8.56 -20.74 -5.54
CA PRO A 165 -9.01 -19.96 -6.68
C PRO A 165 -9.18 -18.46 -6.36
N GLU A 166 -9.58 -18.13 -5.14
CA GLU A 166 -9.79 -16.76 -4.66
C GLU A 166 -8.48 -15.96 -4.62
N ALA A 167 -7.35 -16.61 -4.29
CA ALA A 167 -6.04 -15.95 -4.34
C ALA A 167 -5.65 -15.57 -5.76
N PHE A 168 -5.91 -16.43 -6.74
CA PHE A 168 -5.72 -16.12 -8.15
C PHE A 168 -6.71 -15.05 -8.64
N ALA A 169 -7.97 -15.13 -8.20
CA ALA A 169 -8.98 -14.14 -8.57
C ALA A 169 -8.59 -12.73 -8.10
N LEU A 170 -8.05 -12.60 -6.87
CA LEU A 170 -7.56 -11.31 -6.38
C LEU A 170 -6.34 -10.81 -7.17
N ALA A 171 -5.38 -11.68 -7.48
CA ALA A 171 -4.25 -11.31 -8.34
C ALA A 171 -4.72 -10.84 -9.73
N GLN A 172 -5.69 -11.53 -10.35
CA GLN A 172 -6.28 -11.15 -11.62
C GLN A 172 -7.06 -9.84 -11.53
N PHE A 173 -7.73 -9.60 -10.41
CA PHE A 173 -8.43 -8.34 -10.16
C PHE A 173 -7.45 -7.16 -10.18
N ILE A 174 -6.32 -7.26 -9.47
CA ILE A 174 -5.25 -6.24 -9.50
C ILE A 174 -4.78 -6.02 -10.95
N GLN A 175 -4.50 -7.09 -11.69
CA GLN A 175 -4.04 -6.99 -13.09
C GLN A 175 -5.09 -6.36 -14.01
N LYS A 176 -6.37 -6.63 -13.80
CA LYS A 176 -7.45 -6.03 -14.59
C LYS A 176 -7.51 -4.50 -14.43
N HIS A 177 -7.18 -3.99 -13.25
CA HIS A 177 -7.24 -2.57 -12.91
C HIS A 177 -5.91 -1.82 -13.08
N ILE A 178 -4.87 -2.48 -13.58
CA ILE A 178 -3.51 -1.95 -13.67
C ILE A 178 -3.36 -0.69 -14.54
N ASN A 179 -4.33 -0.43 -15.42
CA ASN A 179 -4.33 0.71 -16.32
C ASN A 179 -5.11 1.94 -15.78
N SER A 180 -5.70 1.84 -14.60
CA SER A 180 -6.45 2.93 -13.97
C SER A 180 -5.67 3.47 -12.77
N TYR A 181 -5.30 4.76 -12.82
CA TYR A 181 -4.60 5.41 -11.72
C TYR A 181 -5.41 5.39 -10.42
N ALA A 182 -6.69 5.76 -10.51
CA ALA A 182 -7.56 5.84 -9.35
C ALA A 182 -7.85 4.46 -8.73
N ASP A 183 -8.08 3.43 -9.57
CA ASP A 183 -8.30 2.06 -9.10
C ASP A 183 -7.05 1.52 -8.41
N LEU A 184 -5.86 1.76 -8.99
CA LEU A 184 -4.60 1.35 -8.37
C LEU A 184 -4.38 2.02 -7.01
N LEU A 185 -4.67 3.32 -6.89
CA LEU A 185 -4.56 4.00 -5.59
C LEU A 185 -5.52 3.40 -4.56
N LEU A 186 -6.76 3.07 -4.95
CA LEU A 186 -7.71 2.43 -4.04
C LEU A 186 -7.24 1.03 -3.64
N ILE A 187 -6.79 0.21 -4.60
CA ILE A 187 -6.25 -1.13 -4.34
C ILE A 187 -5.05 -1.04 -3.38
N LEU A 188 -4.11 -0.14 -3.62
CA LEU A 188 -2.95 0.07 -2.76
C LEU A 188 -3.37 0.52 -1.36
N ALA A 189 -4.31 1.47 -1.23
CA ALA A 189 -4.82 1.92 0.06
C ALA A 189 -5.49 0.79 0.85
N CYS A 190 -6.30 -0.06 0.20
CA CYS A 190 -6.91 -1.24 0.82
C CYS A 190 -5.84 -2.25 1.26
N THR A 191 -4.79 -2.42 0.45
CA THR A 191 -3.70 -3.37 0.73
C THR A 191 -2.86 -2.90 1.92
N GLU A 192 -2.51 -1.60 1.98
CA GLU A 192 -1.79 -1.02 3.13
C GLU A 192 -2.59 -1.18 4.43
N LEU A 193 -3.87 -0.80 4.43
CA LEU A 193 -4.72 -0.96 5.60
C LEU A 193 -4.84 -2.43 6.04
N GLN A 194 -4.91 -3.35 5.08
CA GLN A 194 -5.00 -4.78 5.33
C GLN A 194 -3.67 -5.32 5.87
N VAL A 195 -2.52 -4.94 5.28
CA VAL A 195 -1.21 -5.48 5.68
C VAL A 195 -0.88 -5.13 7.13
N ILE A 196 -1.20 -3.93 7.59
CA ILE A 196 -0.98 -3.51 8.98
C ILE A 196 -1.72 -4.47 9.94
N LYS A 197 -3.02 -4.68 9.71
CA LYS A 197 -3.87 -5.52 10.59
C LYS A 197 -3.51 -6.99 10.56
N PHE A 198 -3.29 -7.52 9.36
CA PHE A 198 -3.01 -8.96 9.19
C PHE A 198 -1.60 -9.33 9.62
N SER A 199 -0.61 -8.47 9.36
CA SER A 199 0.77 -8.75 9.77
C SER A 199 0.91 -8.83 11.28
N GLU A 200 0.23 -7.96 12.04
CA GLU A 200 0.21 -8.06 13.49
C GLU A 200 -0.36 -9.41 13.96
N ALA A 201 -1.53 -9.79 13.44
CA ALA A 201 -2.21 -11.03 13.82
C ALA A 201 -1.40 -12.28 13.42
N LEU A 202 -0.84 -12.29 12.21
CA LEU A 202 0.00 -13.39 11.72
C LEU A 202 1.30 -13.50 12.53
N ARG A 203 1.98 -12.39 12.78
CA ARG A 203 3.20 -12.34 13.60
C ARG A 203 2.96 -12.94 14.98
N ASN A 204 1.86 -12.58 15.65
CA ASN A 204 1.52 -13.12 16.95
C ASN A 204 1.39 -14.65 16.91
N ASN A 205 0.67 -15.20 15.94
CA ASN A 205 0.49 -16.65 15.84
C ASN A 205 1.77 -17.36 15.36
N MET A 206 2.57 -16.75 14.49
CA MET A 206 3.83 -17.32 14.01
C MET A 206 4.88 -17.42 15.13
N SER A 207 4.89 -16.46 16.05
CA SER A 207 5.86 -16.37 17.14
C SER A 207 5.85 -17.58 18.08
N VAL A 208 4.72 -18.30 18.19
CA VAL A 208 4.62 -19.49 19.06
C VAL A 208 5.27 -20.73 18.46
N TYR A 209 5.59 -20.72 17.16
CA TYR A 209 6.25 -21.83 16.49
C TYR A 209 7.75 -21.63 16.35
N ASP A 210 8.18 -20.45 15.87
CA ASP A 210 9.57 -20.07 15.80
C ASP A 210 9.69 -18.54 15.75
N ARG A 211 10.58 -17.98 16.55
CA ARG A 211 10.86 -16.55 16.55
C ARG A 211 11.41 -16.08 15.19
N LEU A 212 12.15 -16.91 14.48
CA LEU A 212 12.67 -16.58 13.16
C LEU A 212 11.58 -16.24 12.15
N PHE A 213 10.38 -16.81 12.28
CA PHE A 213 9.25 -16.50 11.41
C PHE A 213 8.71 -15.09 11.58
N THR A 214 9.08 -14.39 12.64
CA THR A 214 8.63 -13.02 12.92
C THR A 214 9.65 -11.96 12.51
N GLU A 215 10.82 -12.37 12.06
CA GLU A 215 11.87 -11.50 11.54
C GLU A 215 11.60 -11.17 10.05
N GLY A 216 12.35 -10.23 9.50
CA GLY A 216 12.22 -9.85 8.08
C GLY A 216 10.87 -9.23 7.76
N TYR A 217 10.01 -9.93 7.01
CA TYR A 217 8.74 -9.40 6.52
C TYR A 217 7.84 -8.83 7.63
N TYR A 218 7.67 -9.56 8.74
CA TYR A 218 6.84 -9.09 9.84
C TYR A 218 7.50 -8.02 10.72
N ALA A 219 8.80 -7.86 10.62
CA ALA A 219 9.50 -6.75 11.28
C ALA A 219 9.34 -5.44 10.48
N CYS A 220 9.16 -5.52 9.15
CA CYS A 220 8.92 -4.34 8.30
C CYS A 220 7.48 -3.81 8.44
N HIS A 221 6.50 -4.70 8.62
CA HIS A 221 5.06 -4.39 8.68
C HIS A 221 4.52 -4.51 10.11
N GLY A 222 5.16 -3.97 11.08
CA GLY A 222 4.71 -4.12 12.47
C GLY A 222 4.64 -2.81 13.24
N ILE A 223 3.81 -2.80 14.28
CA ILE A 223 3.78 -1.73 15.26
C ILE A 223 5.16 -1.65 15.92
N ALA A 224 5.73 -0.43 15.96
CA ALA A 224 6.97 -0.15 16.66
C ALA A 224 6.97 -0.71 18.07
N GLU A 225 8.01 -1.44 18.46
CA GLU A 225 8.39 -1.45 19.86
C GLU A 225 8.60 0.02 20.29
N GLN A 226 7.99 0.41 21.42
CA GLN A 226 8.04 1.80 21.91
C GLN A 226 9.48 2.32 21.86
N GLY A 227 9.76 3.23 20.93
CA GLY A 227 11.03 3.94 20.84
C GLY A 227 11.82 3.83 19.53
N SER A 228 11.42 3.03 18.53
CA SER A 228 12.08 3.03 17.23
C SER A 228 11.41 3.99 16.25
N ALA A 229 12.17 4.92 15.70
CA ALA A 229 11.71 5.87 14.67
C ALA A 229 11.52 5.21 13.28
N GLU A 230 11.75 3.89 13.17
CA GLU A 230 11.76 3.17 11.89
C GLU A 230 10.37 2.75 11.41
N LEU A 231 9.37 2.78 12.28
CA LEU A 231 8.00 2.34 11.99
C LEU A 231 7.05 3.46 11.54
N ALA A 232 7.52 4.66 11.43
CA ALA A 232 6.73 5.79 10.93
C ALA A 232 6.59 5.80 9.39
N ASN A 233 7.12 4.81 8.66
CA ASN A 233 7.08 4.83 7.20
C ASN A 233 5.75 4.27 6.67
N ASP A 234 5.24 3.14 7.18
CA ASP A 234 4.00 2.54 6.69
C ASP A 234 2.79 3.46 6.89
N ASP A 235 2.67 4.11 8.05
CA ASP A 235 1.62 5.10 8.32
C ASP A 235 1.68 6.27 7.33
N ASN A 236 2.87 6.66 6.89
CA ASN A 236 3.05 7.74 5.93
C ASN A 236 2.65 7.32 4.51
N HIS A 237 2.89 6.07 4.12
CA HIS A 237 2.55 5.57 2.78
C HIS A 237 1.04 5.50 2.58
N GLU A 238 0.29 5.04 3.58
CA GLU A 238 -1.18 5.03 3.55
C GLU A 238 -1.73 6.45 3.36
N ASP A 239 -1.28 7.42 4.16
CA ASP A 239 -1.72 8.81 4.09
C ASP A 239 -1.42 9.46 2.73
N ASP A 240 -0.25 9.17 2.13
CA ASP A 240 0.13 9.66 0.81
C ASP A 240 -0.84 9.14 -0.27
N ILE A 241 -1.15 7.83 -0.22
CA ILE A 241 -2.07 7.21 -1.17
C ILE A 241 -3.48 7.82 -1.04
N TRP A 242 -3.98 8.03 0.17
CA TRP A 242 -5.29 8.66 0.40
C TRP A 242 -5.33 10.12 -0.08
N ALA A 243 -4.26 10.88 0.08
CA ALA A 243 -4.16 12.24 -0.44
C ALA A 243 -4.16 12.26 -1.98
N LEU A 244 -3.44 11.34 -2.62
CA LEU A 244 -3.41 11.18 -4.07
C LEU A 244 -4.76 10.72 -4.62
N LEU A 245 -5.44 9.82 -3.94
CA LEU A 245 -6.80 9.40 -4.29
C LEU A 245 -7.77 10.56 -4.18
N THR A 246 -7.68 11.38 -3.14
CA THR A 246 -8.49 12.61 -2.98
C THR A 246 -8.27 13.58 -4.14
N GLN A 247 -7.03 13.71 -4.61
CA GLN A 247 -6.70 14.59 -5.74
C GLN A 247 -7.34 14.15 -7.06
N CYS A 248 -7.38 12.83 -7.34
CA CYS A 248 -7.90 12.31 -8.60
C CYS A 248 -9.36 11.85 -8.52
N TYR A 249 -9.98 11.89 -7.34
CA TYR A 249 -11.36 11.44 -7.12
C TYR A 249 -12.36 12.25 -7.96
N SER A 250 -13.35 11.56 -8.52
CA SER A 250 -14.46 12.17 -9.22
C SER A 250 -15.75 11.40 -8.89
N GLN A 251 -16.90 12.04 -9.07
CA GLN A 251 -18.20 11.38 -8.86
C GLN A 251 -18.42 10.17 -9.81
N GLU A 252 -17.80 10.18 -10.98
CA GLU A 252 -17.81 9.01 -11.89
C GLU A 252 -17.08 7.82 -11.28
N ASN A 253 -16.01 8.07 -10.50
CA ASN A 253 -15.28 7.02 -9.80
C ASN A 253 -16.08 6.46 -8.61
N GLU A 254 -16.95 7.23 -7.98
CA GLU A 254 -17.73 6.80 -6.81
C GLU A 254 -18.59 5.56 -7.10
N LEU A 255 -19.33 5.59 -8.22
CA LEU A 255 -20.13 4.45 -8.67
C LEU A 255 -19.28 3.23 -9.01
N HIS A 256 -18.08 3.47 -9.54
CA HIS A 256 -17.14 2.41 -9.88
C HIS A 256 -16.53 1.79 -8.61
N PHE A 257 -16.10 2.61 -7.65
CA PHE A 257 -15.50 2.14 -6.39
C PHE A 257 -16.47 1.34 -5.51
N THR A 258 -17.77 1.59 -5.59
CA THR A 258 -18.78 0.76 -4.89
C THR A 258 -18.98 -0.62 -5.51
N GLN A 259 -18.41 -0.87 -6.69
CA GLN A 259 -18.44 -2.15 -7.40
C GLN A 259 -17.10 -2.90 -7.32
N LEU A 260 -16.04 -2.22 -6.90
CA LEU A 260 -14.73 -2.79 -6.61
C LEU A 260 -14.69 -3.40 -5.22
#